data_2c387a0a8416f8b726702df43d98cf12
#
_entry.id   2c387a0a8416f8b726702df43d98cf12
#
_cell.length_a   1.000
_cell.length_b   1.000
_cell.length_c   1.000
_cell.angle_alpha   90.00
_cell.angle_beta   90.00
_cell.angle_gamma   90.00
#
_symmetry.space_group_name_H-M   'P 1'
#
loop_
_entity.id
_entity.type
_entity.pdbx_description
1 polymer ?
#
loop_
_entity_poly.entity_id
_entity_poly.type
_entity_poly.pdbx_seq_one_letter_code
_entity_poly.pdbx_strand_id
1 'polypeptide(L)'
;MMAFFKNEKFMKLTSAADYLWGKRAGVRWLFAIAILLLFTFLGAKEIWTQEHRWADIVSGMFYRNDFFHPYLGETRYYDKPLLSYWLIVAFTWVTNGLNSWSLRFPSALAGLLSIWSIYRIGKTQRDKSFGMLCGWMLVTTFYFIFWARISSADMLNVGGIMLAVAWYLDKKDKAGFFDYTIFFIILALTSLCKGLGGAIVPLIAVFADMLLNRSFKRHLRLSLFAALIPGIVVYLLPFWLSSHFDGSAYGEDGLYLVYRENILRYFQPFDHIGPIYTYFIYLPIYLMPWTLFFIPALLTLPQRWQSLTISARWNLLALVLIFIFFTLSGSRRSYYVLPIVPFAVLMTADWIYAAYSSAAMRQRLAAFCVIISTILIFCVMDLMPAWYYAGCGVERFAVSLKHEAEKYKPWSQWHVVMLDAESKLNFYLNLPPNIKNYDTKGDRQSQTDASLKQRWPVLTHPEPGTIIITRKLYAPVLDKYFPTYLKVSMPRDSCWRINGNEEENMPIAYIPSR
;
A
#
# COMPACT_ATOMS: atom_id res chain seq x y z
N MET A 1 33.84 13.90 20.55
CA MET A 1 32.38 13.67 20.44
C MET A 1 31.56 14.23 21.62
N MET A 2 31.98 14.10 22.88
CA MET A 2 31.25 14.67 24.04
C MET A 2 31.17 16.21 24.11
N ALA A 3 32.13 16.94 23.56
CA ALA A 3 32.14 18.42 23.59
C ALA A 3 31.12 19.04 22.64
N PHE A 4 30.73 18.38 21.56
CA PHE A 4 29.74 18.86 20.59
C PHE A 4 28.33 18.93 21.18
N PHE A 5 28.02 18.13 22.21
CA PHE A 5 26.70 18.00 22.81
C PHE A 5 26.42 18.97 24.01
N LYS A 6 27.40 19.79 24.41
CA LYS A 6 27.20 20.81 25.46
C LYS A 6 26.74 22.17 24.93
N ASN A 7 26.52 22.28 23.61
CA ASN A 7 26.18 23.56 22.97
C ASN A 7 24.69 23.91 23.20
N GLU A 8 24.38 25.19 23.43
CA GLU A 8 23.03 25.74 23.67
C GLU A 8 22.00 25.33 22.58
N LYS A 9 22.44 25.12 21.35
CA LYS A 9 21.60 24.58 20.25
C LYS A 9 21.08 23.18 20.56
N PHE A 10 21.84 22.35 21.28
CA PHE A 10 21.38 21.00 21.72
C PHE A 10 20.45 21.05 22.94
N MET A 11 20.53 22.08 23.77
CA MET A 11 19.56 22.29 24.86
C MET A 11 18.16 22.64 24.31
N LYS A 12 18.08 23.31 23.14
CA LYS A 12 16.79 23.55 22.44
C LYS A 12 16.15 22.27 21.89
N LEU A 13 16.92 21.21 21.65
CA LEU A 13 16.40 19.89 21.20
C LEU A 13 15.76 19.07 22.34
N THR A 14 16.07 19.32 23.61
CA THR A 14 15.28 18.78 24.73
C THR A 14 13.87 19.36 24.71
N SER A 15 13.72 20.60 24.28
CA SER A 15 12.41 21.20 24.09
C SER A 15 11.62 20.51 22.96
N ALA A 16 12.27 20.05 21.88
CA ALA A 16 11.59 19.37 20.77
C ALA A 16 10.98 18.03 21.19
N ALA A 17 11.71 17.19 21.94
CA ALA A 17 11.16 15.94 22.48
C ALA A 17 9.97 16.18 23.42
N ASP A 18 10.05 17.25 24.25
CA ASP A 18 8.96 17.64 25.13
C ASP A 18 7.71 18.11 24.36
N TYR A 19 7.86 18.73 23.20
CA TYR A 19 6.75 19.10 22.33
C TYR A 19 6.21 17.93 21.52
N LEU A 20 7.06 17.02 21.03
CA LEU A 20 6.65 15.91 20.22
C LEU A 20 5.95 14.81 21.03
N TRP A 21 6.53 14.37 22.15
CA TRP A 21 5.97 13.30 22.99
C TRP A 21 6.04 13.52 24.50
N GLY A 22 6.63 14.62 24.97
CA GLY A 22 6.68 14.97 26.38
C GLY A 22 5.33 15.44 26.95
N LYS A 23 5.37 15.99 28.17
CA LYS A 23 4.17 16.49 28.86
C LYS A 23 3.41 17.58 28.10
N ARG A 24 4.12 18.40 27.32
CA ARG A 24 3.54 19.48 26.50
C ARG A 24 3.01 19.01 25.15
N ALA A 25 3.30 17.77 24.76
CA ALA A 25 2.92 17.25 23.44
C ALA A 25 1.41 17.18 23.26
N GLY A 26 0.94 17.77 22.17
CA GLY A 26 -0.45 17.71 21.74
C GLY A 26 -0.66 16.57 20.74
N VAL A 27 -1.55 15.63 21.03
CA VAL A 27 -1.92 14.52 20.09
C VAL A 27 -2.39 15.06 18.74
N ARG A 28 -3.01 16.26 18.74
CA ARG A 28 -3.50 16.92 17.52
C ARG A 28 -2.39 17.15 16.48
N TRP A 29 -1.16 17.47 16.92
CA TRP A 29 -0.04 17.68 16.02
C TRP A 29 0.43 16.41 15.34
N LEU A 30 0.46 15.29 16.06
CA LEU A 30 0.76 13.98 15.45
C LEU A 30 -0.20 13.69 14.31
N PHE A 31 -1.52 13.83 14.56
CA PHE A 31 -2.52 13.53 13.54
C PHE A 31 -2.55 14.58 12.42
N ALA A 32 -2.31 15.87 12.71
CA ALA A 32 -2.20 16.89 11.68
C ALA A 32 -1.06 16.59 10.70
N ILE A 33 0.11 16.21 11.21
CA ILE A 33 1.25 15.81 10.37
C ILE A 33 0.99 14.47 9.66
N ALA A 34 0.34 13.50 10.33
CA ALA A 34 -0.05 12.26 9.68
C ALA A 34 -1.00 12.50 8.51
N ILE A 35 -2.01 13.36 8.69
CA ILE A 35 -2.93 13.74 7.61
C ILE A 35 -2.19 14.47 6.49
N LEU A 36 -1.30 15.41 6.84
CA LEU A 36 -0.48 16.11 5.86
C LEU A 36 0.31 15.12 5.00
N LEU A 37 1.10 14.22 5.61
CA LEU A 37 1.97 13.29 4.89
C LEU A 37 1.22 12.19 4.13
N LEU A 38 0.00 11.85 4.53
CA LEU A 38 -0.77 10.78 3.89
C LEU A 38 -1.66 11.28 2.75
N PHE A 39 -2.21 12.50 2.86
CA PHE A 39 -3.26 12.94 1.95
C PHE A 39 -2.88 14.12 1.05
N THR A 40 -1.87 14.93 1.42
CA THR A 40 -1.44 16.05 0.56
C THR A 40 -0.87 15.49 -0.75
N PHE A 41 -1.30 16.05 -1.88
CA PHE A 41 -0.90 15.63 -3.23
C PHE A 41 -0.99 14.09 -3.46
N LEU A 42 -1.91 13.40 -2.82
CA LEU A 42 -2.06 11.93 -2.91
C LEU A 42 -2.27 11.46 -4.35
N GLY A 43 -2.96 12.26 -5.18
CA GLY A 43 -3.19 11.99 -6.60
C GLY A 43 -2.08 12.46 -7.54
N ALA A 44 -1.10 13.24 -7.09
CA ALA A 44 -0.16 13.93 -7.97
C ALA A 44 0.84 13.00 -8.70
N LYS A 45 1.25 11.91 -8.04
CA LYS A 45 2.13 10.91 -8.65
C LYS A 45 1.34 10.02 -9.61
N GLU A 46 1.91 9.70 -10.76
CA GLU A 46 1.32 8.67 -11.64
C GLU A 46 1.07 7.34 -10.90
N ILE A 47 0.03 6.61 -11.37
CA ILE A 47 -0.20 5.25 -10.86
C ILE A 47 1.00 4.35 -11.16
N TRP A 48 1.43 3.61 -10.14
CA TRP A 48 2.56 2.72 -10.25
C TRP A 48 2.14 1.37 -10.84
N THR A 49 3.10 0.60 -11.34
CA THR A 49 2.91 -0.67 -12.06
C THR A 49 1.94 -1.63 -11.37
N GLN A 50 1.89 -1.66 -10.04
CA GLN A 50 0.95 -2.52 -9.31
C GLN A 50 -0.43 -1.89 -9.17
N GLU A 51 -0.54 -0.56 -9.20
CA GLU A 51 -1.81 0.15 -9.00
C GLU A 51 -2.72 0.05 -10.23
N HIS A 52 -2.16 -0.05 -11.46
CA HIS A 52 -2.98 -0.15 -12.67
C HIS A 52 -3.91 -1.35 -12.63
N ARG A 53 -3.48 -2.49 -12.05
CA ARG A 53 -4.34 -3.67 -11.89
C ARG A 53 -5.57 -3.39 -11.01
N TRP A 54 -5.39 -2.64 -9.92
CA TRP A 54 -6.50 -2.22 -9.07
C TRP A 54 -7.44 -1.27 -9.81
N ALA A 55 -6.86 -0.34 -10.58
CA ALA A 55 -7.60 0.60 -11.41
C ALA A 55 -8.41 -0.11 -12.51
N ASP A 56 -7.79 -1.06 -13.22
CA ASP A 56 -8.43 -1.83 -14.29
C ASP A 56 -9.59 -2.68 -13.77
N ILE A 57 -9.40 -3.37 -12.62
CA ILE A 57 -10.45 -4.19 -12.00
C ILE A 57 -11.62 -3.31 -11.57
N VAL A 58 -11.37 -2.20 -10.87
CA VAL A 58 -12.44 -1.30 -10.41
C VAL A 58 -13.12 -0.62 -11.60
N SER A 59 -12.38 -0.17 -12.62
CA SER A 59 -12.96 0.33 -13.86
C SER A 59 -13.85 -0.71 -14.54
N GLY A 60 -13.39 -1.97 -14.57
CA GLY A 60 -14.15 -3.10 -15.09
C GLY A 60 -15.46 -3.36 -14.33
N MET A 61 -15.45 -3.20 -12.99
CA MET A 61 -16.67 -3.32 -12.18
C MET A 61 -17.71 -2.27 -12.56
N PHE A 62 -17.30 -1.01 -12.75
CA PHE A 62 -18.20 0.06 -13.21
C PHE A 62 -18.66 -0.17 -14.65
N TYR A 63 -17.77 -0.56 -15.54
CA TYR A 63 -18.09 -0.78 -16.96
C TYR A 63 -19.13 -1.90 -17.17
N ARG A 64 -18.98 -3.02 -16.42
CA ARG A 64 -19.89 -4.16 -16.48
C ARG A 64 -21.11 -4.02 -15.57
N ASN A 65 -21.13 -3.01 -14.69
CA ASN A 65 -22.09 -2.87 -13.60
C ASN A 65 -22.15 -4.13 -12.72
N ASP A 66 -20.98 -4.77 -12.53
CA ASP A 66 -20.82 -5.99 -11.73
C ASP A 66 -19.77 -5.77 -10.64
N PHE A 67 -20.20 -5.65 -9.40
CA PHE A 67 -19.37 -5.39 -8.24
C PHE A 67 -18.99 -6.65 -7.45
N PHE A 68 -19.46 -7.80 -7.89
CA PHE A 68 -19.26 -9.07 -7.21
C PHE A 68 -18.23 -9.98 -7.90
N HIS A 69 -17.97 -9.76 -9.18
CA HIS A 69 -17.05 -10.58 -9.98
C HIS A 69 -15.94 -9.70 -10.58
N PRO A 70 -14.76 -9.68 -9.96
CA PRO A 70 -13.64 -8.91 -10.46
C PRO A 70 -13.09 -9.52 -11.75
N TYR A 71 -12.79 -8.67 -12.74
CA TYR A 71 -12.17 -9.04 -13.99
C TYR A 71 -10.88 -8.24 -14.22
N LEU A 72 -9.88 -8.90 -14.80
CA LEU A 72 -8.72 -8.24 -15.39
C LEU A 72 -8.73 -8.51 -16.89
N GLY A 73 -9.04 -7.49 -17.68
CA GLY A 73 -9.41 -7.65 -19.08
C GLY A 73 -10.71 -8.47 -19.23
N GLU A 74 -10.65 -9.57 -19.96
CA GLU A 74 -11.79 -10.48 -20.18
C GLU A 74 -11.82 -11.67 -19.21
N THR A 75 -10.79 -11.86 -18.38
CA THR A 75 -10.67 -13.00 -17.47
C THR A 75 -11.10 -12.64 -16.06
N ARG A 76 -11.84 -13.53 -15.41
CA ARG A 76 -12.16 -13.39 -13.97
C ARG A 76 -10.88 -13.43 -13.16
N TYR A 77 -10.78 -12.53 -12.18
CA TYR A 77 -9.57 -12.34 -11.40
C TYR A 77 -9.86 -12.32 -9.89
N TYR A 78 -9.77 -13.47 -9.27
CA TYR A 78 -10.08 -13.68 -7.85
C TYR A 78 -8.86 -13.71 -6.91
N ASP A 79 -7.70 -13.23 -7.36
CA ASP A 79 -6.44 -13.27 -6.60
C ASP A 79 -6.49 -12.51 -5.25
N LYS A 80 -7.42 -11.55 -5.14
CA LYS A 80 -7.66 -10.83 -3.89
C LYS A 80 -9.15 -10.82 -3.53
N PRO A 81 -9.48 -10.85 -2.23
CA PRO A 81 -10.86 -10.73 -1.77
C PRO A 81 -11.49 -9.37 -2.13
N LEU A 82 -12.83 -9.36 -2.23
CA LEU A 82 -13.60 -8.23 -2.77
C LEU A 82 -13.52 -6.93 -1.98
N LEU A 83 -13.35 -6.99 -0.66
CA LEU A 83 -13.44 -5.79 0.18
C LEU A 83 -12.43 -4.71 -0.21
N SER A 84 -11.24 -5.10 -0.65
CA SER A 84 -10.23 -4.14 -1.10
C SER A 84 -10.69 -3.35 -2.33
N TYR A 85 -11.39 -3.98 -3.28
CA TYR A 85 -11.98 -3.31 -4.44
C TYR A 85 -13.19 -2.47 -4.05
N TRP A 86 -14.08 -3.00 -3.20
CA TRP A 86 -15.26 -2.27 -2.73
C TRP A 86 -14.92 -0.97 -1.99
N LEU A 87 -13.81 -0.94 -1.25
CA LEU A 87 -13.34 0.30 -0.62
C LEU A 87 -12.97 1.35 -1.68
N ILE A 88 -12.31 0.96 -2.77
CA ILE A 88 -12.01 1.88 -3.87
C ILE A 88 -13.29 2.33 -4.58
N VAL A 89 -14.21 1.40 -4.87
CA VAL A 89 -15.53 1.70 -5.45
C VAL A 89 -16.27 2.74 -4.60
N ALA A 90 -16.32 2.57 -3.28
CA ALA A 90 -17.00 3.51 -2.39
C ALA A 90 -16.39 4.92 -2.48
N PHE A 91 -15.07 5.04 -2.53
CA PHE A 91 -14.43 6.35 -2.71
C PHE A 91 -14.54 6.90 -4.12
N THR A 92 -14.65 6.06 -5.14
CA THR A 92 -14.94 6.46 -6.51
C THR A 92 -16.32 7.13 -6.61
N TRP A 93 -17.32 6.64 -5.89
CA TRP A 93 -18.64 7.30 -5.81
C TRP A 93 -18.56 8.67 -5.11
N VAL A 94 -17.77 8.77 -4.03
CA VAL A 94 -17.59 10.06 -3.32
C VAL A 94 -16.91 11.11 -4.19
N THR A 95 -15.99 10.72 -5.06
CA THR A 95 -15.22 11.62 -5.93
C THR A 95 -15.85 11.83 -7.31
N ASN A 96 -17.03 11.26 -7.58
CA ASN A 96 -17.70 11.28 -8.88
C ASN A 96 -16.82 10.78 -10.03
N GLY A 97 -15.98 9.78 -9.78
CA GLY A 97 -15.14 9.17 -10.80
C GLY A 97 -13.88 8.53 -10.25
N LEU A 98 -13.42 7.48 -10.94
CA LEU A 98 -12.19 6.79 -10.62
C LEU A 98 -10.99 7.65 -11.04
N ASN A 99 -10.20 8.06 -10.07
CA ASN A 99 -9.00 8.86 -10.27
C ASN A 99 -7.87 8.40 -9.32
N SER A 100 -6.66 8.93 -9.49
CA SER A 100 -5.50 8.54 -8.68
C SER A 100 -5.72 8.79 -7.17
N TRP A 101 -6.54 9.78 -6.81
CA TRP A 101 -6.85 10.09 -5.42
C TRP A 101 -7.83 9.06 -4.84
N SER A 102 -8.97 8.78 -5.51
CA SER A 102 -9.95 7.79 -5.05
C SER A 102 -9.35 6.39 -4.97
N LEU A 103 -8.43 6.06 -5.88
CA LEU A 103 -7.72 4.78 -5.91
C LEU A 103 -6.85 4.57 -4.66
N ARG A 104 -6.15 5.62 -4.17
CA ARG A 104 -5.18 5.56 -3.06
C ARG A 104 -5.78 5.84 -1.70
N PHE A 105 -6.91 6.53 -1.65
CA PHE A 105 -7.51 7.00 -0.40
C PHE A 105 -7.74 5.89 0.63
N PRO A 106 -8.25 4.69 0.28
CA PRO A 106 -8.40 3.60 1.25
C PRO A 106 -7.08 3.21 1.93
N SER A 107 -5.98 3.14 1.17
CA SER A 107 -4.65 2.83 1.72
C SER A 107 -4.15 3.93 2.66
N ALA A 108 -4.32 5.20 2.31
CA ALA A 108 -3.95 6.33 3.16
C ALA A 108 -4.76 6.35 4.47
N LEU A 109 -6.05 6.05 4.40
CA LEU A 109 -6.91 5.93 5.58
C LEU A 109 -6.47 4.77 6.49
N ALA A 110 -6.10 3.63 5.91
CA ALA A 110 -5.54 2.50 6.65
C ALA A 110 -4.20 2.83 7.30
N GLY A 111 -3.37 3.65 6.63
CA GLY A 111 -2.15 4.21 7.22
C GLY A 111 -2.44 5.08 8.43
N LEU A 112 -3.41 5.99 8.34
CA LEU A 112 -3.85 6.83 9.46
C LEU A 112 -4.41 6.00 10.62
N LEU A 113 -5.20 4.96 10.30
CA LEU A 113 -5.73 4.01 11.29
C LEU A 113 -4.60 3.24 12.00
N SER A 114 -3.55 2.87 11.28
CA SER A 114 -2.36 2.22 11.87
C SER A 114 -1.62 3.15 12.85
N ILE A 115 -1.47 4.44 12.48
CA ILE A 115 -0.84 5.45 13.36
C ILE A 115 -1.69 5.67 14.61
N TRP A 116 -3.01 5.75 14.47
CA TRP A 116 -3.92 5.82 15.61
C TRP A 116 -3.81 4.57 16.50
N SER A 117 -3.79 3.40 15.90
CA SER A 117 -3.72 2.12 16.61
C SER A 117 -2.43 1.96 17.39
N ILE A 118 -1.27 2.27 16.79
CA ILE A 118 0.02 2.17 17.50
C ILE A 118 0.12 3.21 18.64
N TYR A 119 -0.42 4.42 18.45
CA TYR A 119 -0.56 5.39 19.51
C TYR A 119 -1.40 4.83 20.67
N ARG A 120 -2.54 4.20 20.39
CA ARG A 120 -3.41 3.55 21.39
C ARG A 120 -2.68 2.43 22.11
N ILE A 121 -2.01 1.53 21.37
CA ILE A 121 -1.22 0.44 21.94
C ILE A 121 -0.16 0.98 22.91
N GLY A 122 0.65 1.94 22.46
CA GLY A 122 1.68 2.54 23.31
C GLY A 122 1.11 3.22 24.55
N LYS A 123 -0.01 3.97 24.39
CA LYS A 123 -0.71 4.60 25.52
C LYS A 123 -1.21 3.58 26.54
N THR A 124 -1.77 2.45 26.10
CA THR A 124 -2.25 1.37 26.98
C THR A 124 -1.10 0.63 27.66
N GLN A 125 0.03 0.46 26.98
CA GLN A 125 1.22 -0.23 27.53
C GLN A 125 1.95 0.56 28.61
N ARG A 126 2.00 1.89 28.49
CA ARG A 126 2.72 2.77 29.41
C ARG A 126 1.93 4.03 29.72
N ASP A 127 2.00 5.02 28.81
CA ASP A 127 1.41 6.34 28.98
C ASP A 127 1.23 7.05 27.63
N LYS A 128 0.62 8.24 27.68
CA LYS A 128 0.40 9.09 26.50
C LYS A 128 1.70 9.43 25.77
N SER A 129 2.78 9.69 26.49
CA SER A 129 4.06 10.10 25.89
C SER A 129 4.70 8.97 25.11
N PHE A 130 4.64 7.76 25.62
CA PHE A 130 5.09 6.57 24.91
C PHE A 130 4.24 6.29 23.65
N GLY A 131 2.91 6.42 23.76
CA GLY A 131 2.02 6.32 22.60
C GLY A 131 2.34 7.36 21.52
N MET A 132 2.62 8.60 21.92
CA MET A 132 3.06 9.67 21.01
C MET A 132 4.36 9.33 20.31
N LEU A 133 5.37 8.81 21.04
CA LEU A 133 6.64 8.39 20.45
C LEU A 133 6.42 7.29 19.40
N CYS A 134 5.62 6.26 19.74
CA CYS A 134 5.29 5.18 18.79
C CYS A 134 4.61 5.72 17.52
N GLY A 135 3.64 6.64 17.67
CA GLY A 135 2.96 7.29 16.55
C GLY A 135 3.92 8.12 15.68
N TRP A 136 4.79 8.94 16.29
CA TRP A 136 5.80 9.70 15.57
C TRP A 136 6.80 8.82 14.84
N MET A 137 7.22 7.73 15.43
CA MET A 137 8.11 6.77 14.76
C MET A 137 7.44 6.15 13.54
N LEU A 138 6.18 5.72 13.67
CA LEU A 138 5.50 5.08 12.54
C LEU A 138 5.22 6.06 11.39
N VAL A 139 4.76 7.30 11.69
CA VAL A 139 4.48 8.32 10.67
C VAL A 139 5.74 8.83 9.97
N THR A 140 6.90 8.68 10.58
CA THR A 140 8.20 9.04 10.00
C THR A 140 9.00 7.84 9.49
N THR A 141 8.38 6.67 9.41
CA THR A 141 8.93 5.50 8.73
C THR A 141 8.66 5.62 7.23
N PHE A 142 9.72 5.82 6.43
CA PHE A 142 9.62 6.16 5.01
C PHE A 142 8.78 5.14 4.20
N TYR A 143 9.12 3.86 4.30
CA TYR A 143 8.39 2.83 3.54
C TYR A 143 6.96 2.60 4.02
N PHE A 144 6.66 2.88 5.29
CA PHE A 144 5.28 2.85 5.79
C PHE A 144 4.43 3.93 5.09
N ILE A 145 4.90 5.17 5.03
CA ILE A 145 4.21 6.26 4.33
C ILE A 145 4.14 5.99 2.82
N PHE A 146 5.24 5.49 2.22
CA PHE A 146 5.26 5.12 0.81
C PHE A 146 4.13 4.15 0.46
N TRP A 147 4.00 3.03 1.19
CA TRP A 147 2.97 2.04 0.94
C TRP A 147 1.56 2.53 1.31
N ALA A 148 1.42 3.41 2.28
CA ALA A 148 0.15 4.04 2.61
C ALA A 148 -0.38 4.98 1.51
N ARG A 149 0.49 5.44 0.62
CA ARG A 149 0.16 6.32 -0.51
C ARG A 149 0.06 5.57 -1.85
N ILE A 150 0.06 4.26 -1.81
CA ILE A 150 -0.10 3.38 -2.99
C ILE A 150 -1.38 2.56 -2.82
N SER A 151 -2.14 2.40 -3.89
CA SER A 151 -3.29 1.51 -3.89
C SER A 151 -2.85 0.07 -3.80
N SER A 152 -3.01 -0.52 -2.63
CA SER A 152 -2.71 -1.93 -2.40
C SER A 152 -3.48 -2.50 -1.21
N ALA A 153 -3.72 -3.81 -1.24
CA ALA A 153 -4.29 -4.53 -0.11
C ALA A 153 -3.35 -4.57 1.12
N ASP A 154 -2.07 -4.28 0.93
CA ASP A 154 -1.05 -4.41 1.97
C ASP A 154 -1.30 -3.46 3.14
N MET A 155 -1.55 -2.18 2.85
CA MET A 155 -1.83 -1.20 3.90
C MET A 155 -3.19 -1.40 4.55
N LEU A 156 -4.21 -1.83 3.80
CA LEU A 156 -5.50 -2.20 4.37
C LEU A 156 -5.34 -3.33 5.40
N ASN A 157 -4.51 -4.32 5.06
CA ASN A 157 -4.17 -5.42 5.96
C ASN A 157 -3.42 -4.92 7.22
N VAL A 158 -2.42 -4.05 7.08
CA VAL A 158 -1.69 -3.48 8.23
C VAL A 158 -2.61 -2.65 9.12
N GLY A 159 -3.49 -1.83 8.53
CA GLY A 159 -4.47 -1.03 9.26
C GLY A 159 -5.40 -1.88 10.12
N GLY A 160 -5.96 -2.94 9.53
CA GLY A 160 -6.83 -3.86 10.24
C GLY A 160 -6.12 -4.69 11.32
N ILE A 161 -4.90 -5.19 11.04
CA ILE A 161 -4.05 -5.88 12.03
C ILE A 161 -3.82 -4.99 13.25
N MET A 162 -3.39 -3.74 13.04
CA MET A 162 -3.08 -2.83 14.13
C MET A 162 -4.33 -2.43 14.91
N LEU A 163 -5.47 -2.26 14.24
CA LEU A 163 -6.75 -2.01 14.88
C LEU A 163 -7.18 -3.18 15.77
N ALA A 164 -7.09 -4.42 15.27
CA ALA A 164 -7.44 -5.62 16.03
C ALA A 164 -6.58 -5.75 17.29
N VAL A 165 -5.27 -5.55 17.18
CA VAL A 165 -4.34 -5.61 18.30
C VAL A 165 -4.61 -4.50 19.31
N ALA A 166 -4.87 -3.27 18.85
CA ALA A 166 -5.21 -2.14 19.72
C ALA A 166 -6.52 -2.40 20.47
N TRP A 167 -7.55 -2.90 19.79
CA TRP A 167 -8.83 -3.28 20.37
C TRP A 167 -8.67 -4.35 21.46
N TYR A 168 -7.95 -5.43 21.14
CA TYR A 168 -7.69 -6.49 22.10
C TYR A 168 -6.99 -5.96 23.37
N LEU A 169 -5.90 -5.23 23.23
CA LEU A 169 -5.12 -4.71 24.36
C LEU A 169 -5.92 -3.73 25.24
N ASP A 170 -6.81 -2.95 24.63
CA ASP A 170 -7.70 -2.04 25.37
C ASP A 170 -8.78 -2.79 26.18
N LYS A 171 -9.23 -3.95 25.71
CA LYS A 171 -10.40 -4.65 26.24
C LYS A 171 -10.09 -5.92 27.01
N LYS A 172 -8.91 -6.53 26.81
CA LYS A 172 -8.53 -7.88 27.28
C LYS A 172 -8.84 -8.19 28.75
N ASP A 173 -8.75 -7.20 29.63
CA ASP A 173 -8.95 -7.45 31.07
C ASP A 173 -10.42 -7.63 31.47
N LYS A 174 -11.35 -7.08 30.70
CA LYS A 174 -12.81 -7.10 30.94
C LYS A 174 -13.61 -7.56 29.73
N ALA A 175 -12.94 -8.18 28.73
CA ALA A 175 -13.57 -8.55 27.49
C ALA A 175 -14.77 -9.49 27.70
N GLY A 176 -15.92 -9.08 27.14
CA GLY A 176 -17.15 -9.87 27.07
C GLY A 176 -17.47 -10.30 25.63
N PHE A 177 -18.68 -10.86 25.45
CA PHE A 177 -19.16 -11.31 24.14
C PHE A 177 -19.03 -10.25 23.04
N PHE A 178 -19.48 -9.02 23.30
CA PHE A 178 -19.45 -7.94 22.31
C PHE A 178 -18.01 -7.51 21.96
N ASP A 179 -17.10 -7.48 22.95
CA ASP A 179 -15.70 -7.11 22.69
C ASP A 179 -15.02 -8.15 21.80
N TYR A 180 -15.27 -9.44 22.02
CA TYR A 180 -14.79 -10.52 21.14
C TYR A 180 -15.46 -10.50 19.77
N THR A 181 -16.76 -10.20 19.70
CA THR A 181 -17.48 -10.08 18.42
C THR A 181 -16.86 -8.99 17.55
N ILE A 182 -16.62 -7.79 18.11
CA ILE A 182 -15.95 -6.70 17.39
C ILE A 182 -14.54 -7.12 16.96
N PHE A 183 -13.80 -7.78 17.84
CA PHE A 183 -12.48 -8.30 17.49
C PHE A 183 -12.52 -9.25 16.28
N PHE A 184 -13.41 -10.25 16.28
CA PHE A 184 -13.53 -11.20 15.17
C PHE A 184 -14.07 -10.56 13.88
N ILE A 185 -14.95 -9.57 13.98
CA ILE A 185 -15.38 -8.78 12.82
C ILE A 185 -14.20 -8.01 12.23
N ILE A 186 -13.34 -7.39 13.05
CA ILE A 186 -12.12 -6.73 12.55
C ILE A 186 -11.21 -7.74 11.85
N LEU A 187 -11.01 -8.93 12.42
CA LEU A 187 -10.22 -9.99 11.78
C LEU A 187 -10.82 -10.41 10.42
N ALA A 188 -12.14 -10.59 10.36
CA ALA A 188 -12.86 -10.96 9.14
C ALA A 188 -12.69 -9.90 8.05
N LEU A 189 -12.98 -8.63 8.36
CA LEU A 189 -12.82 -7.52 7.42
C LEU A 189 -11.36 -7.36 6.96
N THR A 190 -10.40 -7.51 7.88
CA THR A 190 -8.97 -7.45 7.52
C THR A 190 -8.58 -8.58 6.58
N SER A 191 -9.06 -9.79 6.83
CA SER A 191 -8.84 -10.96 5.97
C SER A 191 -9.50 -10.79 4.61
N LEU A 192 -10.66 -10.15 4.52
CA LEU A 192 -11.34 -9.80 3.27
C LEU A 192 -10.63 -8.69 2.48
N CYS A 193 -9.67 -7.98 3.05
CA CYS A 193 -8.84 -7.04 2.30
C CYS A 193 -7.70 -7.73 1.54
N LYS A 194 -7.02 -8.72 2.15
CA LYS A 194 -5.82 -9.32 1.53
C LYS A 194 -5.76 -10.83 1.62
N GLY A 195 -6.31 -11.42 2.67
CA GLY A 195 -6.28 -12.84 2.94
C GLY A 195 -6.05 -13.14 4.43
N LEU A 196 -5.97 -14.43 4.78
CA LEU A 196 -5.96 -14.94 6.17
C LEU A 196 -4.83 -14.40 7.05
N GLY A 197 -3.76 -13.88 6.48
CA GLY A 197 -2.70 -13.18 7.23
C GLY A 197 -3.25 -12.02 8.07
N GLY A 198 -4.36 -11.40 7.64
CA GLY A 198 -5.09 -10.37 8.38
C GLY A 198 -5.69 -10.83 9.70
N ALA A 199 -6.01 -12.11 9.83
CA ALA A 199 -6.44 -12.72 11.09
C ALA A 199 -5.26 -13.34 11.86
N ILE A 200 -4.37 -14.05 11.18
CA ILE A 200 -3.29 -14.82 11.79
C ILE A 200 -2.33 -13.90 12.57
N VAL A 201 -1.94 -12.76 12.01
CA VAL A 201 -0.97 -11.86 12.66
C VAL A 201 -1.51 -11.28 13.98
N PRO A 202 -2.74 -10.73 14.08
CA PRO A 202 -3.31 -10.33 15.36
C PRO A 202 -3.45 -11.49 16.35
N LEU A 203 -3.84 -12.69 15.87
CA LEU A 203 -3.94 -13.88 16.73
C LEU A 203 -2.58 -14.30 17.30
N ILE A 204 -1.49 -14.19 16.55
CA ILE A 204 -0.12 -14.41 17.06
C ILE A 204 0.20 -13.38 18.16
N ALA A 205 -0.13 -12.10 17.95
CA ALA A 205 0.11 -11.06 18.95
C ALA A 205 -0.73 -11.27 20.23
N VAL A 206 -1.99 -11.71 20.10
CA VAL A 206 -2.87 -12.11 21.20
C VAL A 206 -2.32 -13.34 21.93
N PHE A 207 -1.88 -14.35 21.18
CA PHE A 207 -1.26 -15.55 21.75
C PHE A 207 -0.01 -15.20 22.58
N ALA A 208 0.84 -14.31 22.07
CA ALA A 208 2.01 -13.82 22.80
C ALA A 208 1.63 -13.15 24.14
N ASP A 209 0.53 -12.38 24.17
CA ASP A 209 0.02 -11.76 25.39
C ASP A 209 -0.54 -12.79 26.37
N MET A 210 -1.35 -13.72 25.88
CA MET A 210 -1.93 -14.79 26.69
C MET A 210 -0.86 -15.69 27.31
N LEU A 211 0.23 -15.94 26.56
CA LEU A 211 1.37 -16.74 27.03
C LEU A 211 2.11 -16.03 28.17
N LEU A 212 2.47 -14.74 27.96
CA LEU A 212 3.22 -13.97 28.96
C LEU A 212 2.43 -13.70 30.23
N ASN A 213 1.13 -13.41 30.10
CA ASN A 213 0.25 -13.11 31.23
C ASN A 213 -0.44 -14.35 31.82
N ARG A 214 -0.19 -15.55 31.26
CA ARG A 214 -0.86 -16.82 31.62
C ARG A 214 -2.39 -16.69 31.64
N SER A 215 -2.96 -15.92 30.72
CA SER A 215 -4.37 -15.50 30.73
C SER A 215 -5.31 -16.40 29.93
N PHE A 216 -4.87 -17.58 29.46
CA PHE A 216 -5.68 -18.49 28.62
C PHE A 216 -7.05 -18.79 29.23
N LYS A 217 -7.12 -19.13 30.56
CA LYS A 217 -8.38 -19.43 31.23
C LYS A 217 -9.36 -18.25 31.28
N ARG A 218 -8.84 -17.01 31.19
CA ARG A 218 -9.67 -15.80 31.16
C ARG A 218 -10.37 -15.64 29.81
N HIS A 219 -9.68 -15.95 28.72
CA HIS A 219 -10.17 -15.71 27.34
C HIS A 219 -10.87 -16.91 26.74
N LEU A 220 -10.41 -18.15 27.01
CA LEU A 220 -11.01 -19.38 26.46
C LEU A 220 -12.31 -19.74 27.18
N ARG A 221 -13.34 -18.92 26.98
CA ARG A 221 -14.70 -19.07 27.56
C ARG A 221 -15.72 -19.23 26.43
N LEU A 222 -16.91 -19.73 26.76
CA LEU A 222 -18.00 -19.90 25.79
C LEU A 222 -18.32 -18.59 25.02
N SER A 223 -18.22 -17.43 25.69
CA SER A 223 -18.41 -16.12 25.05
C SER A 223 -17.44 -15.83 23.91
N LEU A 224 -16.20 -16.30 23.98
CA LEU A 224 -15.24 -16.19 22.87
C LEU A 224 -15.68 -17.02 21.66
N PHE A 225 -16.07 -18.28 21.91
CA PHE A 225 -16.47 -19.18 20.82
C PHE A 225 -17.79 -18.74 20.18
N ALA A 226 -18.75 -18.27 20.97
CA ALA A 226 -20.00 -17.73 20.46
C ALA A 226 -19.76 -16.44 19.64
N ALA A 227 -18.82 -15.59 20.04
CA ALA A 227 -18.46 -14.36 19.34
C ALA A 227 -17.74 -14.60 17.99
N LEU A 228 -17.20 -15.80 17.75
CA LEU A 228 -16.60 -16.17 16.48
C LEU A 228 -17.65 -16.28 15.36
N ILE A 229 -18.90 -16.67 15.70
CA ILE A 229 -19.97 -16.88 14.72
C ILE A 229 -20.25 -15.60 13.88
N PRO A 230 -20.50 -14.42 14.45
CA PRO A 230 -20.66 -13.19 13.68
C PRO A 230 -19.44 -12.88 12.79
N GLY A 231 -18.22 -13.12 13.27
CA GLY A 231 -17.00 -12.94 12.48
C GLY A 231 -16.96 -13.85 11.24
N ILE A 232 -17.32 -15.13 11.40
CA ILE A 232 -17.42 -16.09 10.28
C ILE A 232 -18.51 -15.65 9.29
N VAL A 233 -19.67 -15.22 9.76
CA VAL A 233 -20.76 -14.73 8.91
C VAL A 233 -20.29 -13.53 8.08
N VAL A 234 -19.64 -12.54 8.70
CA VAL A 234 -19.09 -11.38 7.99
C VAL A 234 -18.03 -11.79 6.96
N TYR A 235 -17.18 -12.76 7.31
CA TYR A 235 -16.15 -13.26 6.39
C TYR A 235 -16.73 -13.97 5.16
N LEU A 236 -17.78 -14.79 5.36
CA LEU A 236 -18.39 -15.58 4.29
C LEU A 236 -19.38 -14.77 3.43
N LEU A 237 -19.89 -13.63 3.95
CA LEU A 237 -20.91 -12.82 3.28
C LEU A 237 -20.55 -12.40 1.84
N PRO A 238 -19.35 -11.88 1.52
CA PRO A 238 -19.01 -11.53 0.14
C PRO A 238 -19.01 -12.72 -0.82
N PHE A 239 -18.61 -13.90 -0.36
CA PHE A 239 -18.62 -15.13 -1.18
C PHE A 239 -20.05 -15.58 -1.47
N TRP A 240 -20.92 -15.53 -0.45
CA TRP A 240 -22.34 -15.85 -0.61
C TRP A 240 -23.04 -14.84 -1.54
N LEU A 241 -22.80 -13.52 -1.37
CA LEU A 241 -23.36 -12.49 -2.25
C LEU A 241 -22.92 -12.71 -3.70
N SER A 242 -21.63 -12.95 -3.93
CA SER A 242 -21.10 -13.23 -5.27
C SER A 242 -21.80 -14.41 -5.92
N SER A 243 -21.95 -15.54 -5.22
CA SER A 243 -22.66 -16.72 -5.73
C SER A 243 -24.15 -16.46 -6.01
N HIS A 244 -24.79 -15.58 -5.22
CA HIS A 244 -26.21 -15.29 -5.33
C HIS A 244 -26.53 -14.41 -6.55
N PHE A 245 -25.69 -13.41 -6.86
CA PHE A 245 -26.02 -12.39 -7.86
C PHE A 245 -25.74 -12.80 -9.31
N ASP A 246 -24.96 -13.83 -9.58
CA ASP A 246 -24.68 -14.25 -10.96
C ASP A 246 -24.54 -15.77 -11.12
N GLY A 247 -24.93 -16.53 -10.11
CA GLY A 247 -24.78 -18.01 -10.13
C GLY A 247 -23.37 -18.47 -10.43
N SER A 248 -22.38 -17.60 -10.26
CA SER A 248 -21.03 -17.84 -10.69
C SER A 248 -20.18 -18.41 -9.60
N ALA A 249 -19.16 -19.08 -10.03
CA ALA A 249 -18.20 -19.81 -9.26
C ALA A 249 -17.36 -18.98 -8.25
N TYR A 250 -17.58 -17.66 -8.02
CA TYR A 250 -16.78 -16.96 -7.02
C TYR A 250 -17.00 -17.51 -5.61
N GLY A 251 -18.21 -17.97 -5.27
CA GLY A 251 -18.46 -18.64 -3.99
C GLY A 251 -17.62 -19.91 -3.84
N GLU A 252 -17.57 -20.75 -4.85
CA GLU A 252 -16.80 -21.99 -4.86
C GLU A 252 -15.32 -21.73 -5.17
N ASP A 253 -15.01 -21.08 -6.28
CA ASP A 253 -13.64 -20.78 -6.70
C ASP A 253 -12.97 -19.78 -5.76
N GLY A 254 -13.73 -18.84 -5.18
CA GLY A 254 -13.22 -17.86 -4.23
C GLY A 254 -12.73 -18.49 -2.94
N LEU A 255 -13.44 -19.47 -2.37
CA LEU A 255 -12.99 -20.21 -1.18
C LEU A 255 -11.80 -21.12 -1.49
N TYR A 256 -11.78 -21.76 -2.66
CA TYR A 256 -10.62 -22.51 -3.12
C TYR A 256 -9.40 -21.60 -3.28
N LEU A 257 -9.58 -20.39 -3.82
CA LEU A 257 -8.49 -19.42 -3.95
C LEU A 257 -7.99 -18.90 -2.60
N VAL A 258 -8.86 -18.75 -1.60
CA VAL A 258 -8.42 -18.48 -0.22
C VAL A 258 -7.50 -19.59 0.28
N TYR A 259 -7.88 -20.84 0.09
CA TYR A 259 -7.04 -21.98 0.44
C TYR A 259 -5.72 -21.97 -0.34
N ARG A 260 -5.77 -21.81 -1.66
CA ARG A 260 -4.61 -21.77 -2.55
C ARG A 260 -3.64 -20.64 -2.20
N GLU A 261 -4.15 -19.40 -2.09
CA GLU A 261 -3.34 -18.21 -1.89
C GLU A 261 -2.82 -18.03 -0.45
N ASN A 262 -3.46 -18.65 0.54
CA ASN A 262 -3.06 -18.48 1.93
C ASN A 262 -2.45 -19.74 2.55
N ILE A 263 -2.96 -20.92 2.24
CA ILE A 263 -2.50 -22.18 2.86
C ILE A 263 -1.52 -22.88 1.93
N LEU A 264 -1.96 -23.23 0.70
CA LEU A 264 -1.11 -23.97 -0.23
C LEU A 264 0.16 -23.16 -0.58
N ARG A 265 0.00 -21.89 -0.90
CA ARG A 265 1.12 -20.99 -1.22
C ARG A 265 2.10 -20.78 -0.05
N TYR A 266 1.64 -20.88 1.20
CA TYR A 266 2.50 -20.77 2.37
C TYR A 266 3.47 -21.96 2.45
N PHE A 267 2.98 -23.18 2.22
CA PHE A 267 3.76 -24.41 2.32
C PHE A 267 4.42 -24.84 1.00
N GLN A 268 3.73 -24.62 -0.13
CA GLN A 268 4.15 -25.02 -1.49
C GLN A 268 4.04 -23.80 -2.42
N PRO A 269 5.00 -22.87 -2.37
CA PRO A 269 4.92 -21.64 -3.14
C PRO A 269 5.06 -21.94 -4.64
N PHE A 270 4.13 -21.43 -5.42
CA PHE A 270 4.14 -21.48 -6.89
C PHE A 270 4.64 -20.18 -7.52
N ASP A 271 4.80 -19.12 -6.72
CA ASP A 271 5.36 -17.82 -7.15
C ASP A 271 6.10 -17.13 -6.00
N HIS A 272 6.86 -16.08 -6.31
CA HIS A 272 7.58 -15.23 -5.36
C HIS A 272 8.48 -16.01 -4.40
N ILE A 273 9.10 -17.09 -4.90
CA ILE A 273 10.05 -17.88 -4.14
C ILE A 273 11.28 -17.01 -3.87
N GLY A 274 11.53 -16.70 -2.60
CA GLY A 274 12.65 -15.88 -2.17
C GLY A 274 13.50 -16.61 -1.12
N PRO A 275 14.77 -16.19 -0.92
CA PRO A 275 15.64 -16.79 0.09
C PRO A 275 15.12 -16.53 1.51
N ILE A 276 15.42 -17.45 2.45
CA ILE A 276 14.94 -17.38 3.83
C ILE A 276 15.37 -16.11 4.57
N TYR A 277 16.52 -15.54 4.18
CA TYR A 277 17.05 -14.32 4.77
C TYR A 277 16.40 -13.03 4.25
N THR A 278 15.40 -13.10 3.35
CA THR A 278 14.73 -11.93 2.74
C THR A 278 14.32 -10.89 3.79
N TYR A 279 13.65 -11.30 4.86
CA TYR A 279 13.15 -10.34 5.84
C TYR A 279 14.19 -9.83 6.82
N PHE A 280 15.33 -10.52 6.99
CA PHE A 280 16.48 -9.99 7.73
C PHE A 280 17.08 -8.75 7.03
N ILE A 281 17.01 -8.71 5.70
CA ILE A 281 17.47 -7.56 4.90
C ILE A 281 16.37 -6.47 4.87
N TYR A 282 15.13 -6.87 4.54
CA TYR A 282 14.09 -5.89 4.26
C TYR A 282 13.46 -5.27 5.52
N LEU A 283 13.42 -5.95 6.68
CA LEU A 283 12.90 -5.33 7.89
C LEU A 283 13.71 -4.09 8.32
N PRO A 284 15.06 -4.12 8.39
CA PRO A 284 15.85 -2.91 8.61
C PRO A 284 15.61 -1.82 7.57
N ILE A 285 15.53 -2.17 6.29
CA ILE A 285 15.28 -1.19 5.21
C ILE A 285 13.91 -0.53 5.38
N TYR A 286 12.87 -1.31 5.63
CA TYR A 286 11.50 -0.81 5.78
C TYR A 286 11.29 -0.02 7.08
N LEU A 287 12.18 -0.19 8.05
CA LEU A 287 12.14 0.55 9.31
C LEU A 287 12.91 1.89 9.26
N MET A 288 13.59 2.21 8.15
CA MET A 288 14.33 3.47 8.03
C MET A 288 13.44 4.71 8.28
N PRO A 289 13.95 5.70 9.04
CA PRO A 289 15.32 5.83 9.59
C PRO A 289 15.52 5.14 10.95
N TRP A 290 14.50 4.52 11.52
CA TRP A 290 14.48 3.96 12.88
C TRP A 290 15.38 2.74 13.05
N THR A 291 15.90 2.19 11.96
CA THR A 291 16.91 1.12 11.94
C THR A 291 18.16 1.50 12.76
N LEU A 292 18.52 2.79 12.74
CA LEU A 292 19.62 3.33 13.54
C LEU A 292 19.45 3.11 15.05
N PHE A 293 18.21 2.99 15.50
CA PHE A 293 17.85 2.72 16.90
C PHE A 293 17.47 1.24 17.13
N PHE A 294 16.87 0.61 16.12
CA PHE A 294 16.43 -0.79 16.19
C PHE A 294 17.59 -1.75 16.38
N ILE A 295 18.67 -1.59 15.61
CA ILE A 295 19.84 -2.45 15.72
C ILE A 295 20.49 -2.34 17.11
N PRO A 296 20.82 -1.15 17.65
CA PRO A 296 21.31 -1.04 19.02
C PRO A 296 20.32 -1.56 20.09
N ALA A 297 19.01 -1.39 19.86
CA ALA A 297 18.00 -1.94 20.75
C ALA A 297 18.04 -3.48 20.82
N LEU A 298 18.28 -4.15 19.67
CA LEU A 298 18.49 -5.60 19.61
C LEU A 298 19.80 -6.02 20.26
N LEU A 299 20.92 -5.36 19.92
CA LEU A 299 22.24 -5.71 20.44
C LEU A 299 22.37 -5.55 21.96
N THR A 300 21.66 -4.58 22.55
CA THR A 300 21.63 -4.36 24.01
C THR A 300 20.55 -5.17 24.74
N LEU A 301 19.78 -5.99 24.02
CA LEU A 301 18.70 -6.78 24.58
C LEU A 301 19.14 -7.76 25.69
N PRO A 302 20.24 -8.53 25.54
CA PRO A 302 20.69 -9.45 26.60
C PRO A 302 20.98 -8.74 27.92
N GLN A 303 21.63 -7.57 27.86
CA GLN A 303 21.97 -6.76 29.03
C GLN A 303 20.75 -6.18 29.75
N ARG A 304 19.65 -5.96 29.02
CA ARG A 304 18.41 -5.35 29.54
C ARG A 304 17.33 -6.37 29.88
N TRP A 305 17.54 -7.64 29.60
CA TRP A 305 16.50 -8.68 29.68
C TRP A 305 15.75 -8.70 31.01
N GLN A 306 16.47 -8.60 32.11
CA GLN A 306 15.88 -8.62 33.46
C GLN A 306 15.07 -7.36 33.79
N SER A 307 15.41 -6.23 33.18
CA SER A 307 14.75 -4.93 33.39
C SER A 307 13.55 -4.68 32.47
N LEU A 308 13.29 -5.59 31.51
CA LEU A 308 12.16 -5.43 30.59
C LEU A 308 10.83 -5.58 31.31
N THR A 309 9.95 -4.59 31.09
CA THR A 309 8.55 -4.68 31.51
C THR A 309 7.80 -5.79 30.76
N ILE A 310 6.66 -6.24 31.28
CA ILE A 310 5.82 -7.23 30.60
C ILE A 310 5.42 -6.74 29.19
N SER A 311 5.07 -5.46 29.05
CA SER A 311 4.75 -4.86 27.75
C SER A 311 5.93 -4.89 26.78
N ALA A 312 7.15 -4.59 27.25
CA ALA A 312 8.36 -4.69 26.43
C ALA A 312 8.67 -6.12 26.00
N ARG A 313 8.47 -7.10 26.88
CA ARG A 313 8.58 -8.53 26.56
C ARG A 313 7.53 -8.95 25.53
N TRP A 314 6.30 -8.43 25.66
CA TRP A 314 5.26 -8.68 24.67
C TRP A 314 5.63 -8.08 23.29
N ASN A 315 6.08 -6.82 23.24
CA ASN A 315 6.53 -6.20 21.99
C ASN A 315 7.58 -7.05 21.26
N LEU A 316 8.55 -7.58 22.01
CA LEU A 316 9.58 -8.45 21.49
C LEU A 316 9.04 -9.82 21.05
N LEU A 317 8.24 -10.48 21.89
CA LEU A 317 7.71 -11.82 21.59
C LEU A 317 6.77 -11.78 20.38
N ALA A 318 5.88 -10.79 20.31
CA ALA A 318 5.01 -10.59 19.16
C ALA A 318 5.82 -10.34 17.87
N LEU A 319 6.83 -9.45 17.93
CA LEU A 319 7.74 -9.20 16.82
C LEU A 319 8.41 -10.50 16.33
N VAL A 320 8.99 -11.28 17.24
CA VAL A 320 9.72 -12.51 16.92
C VAL A 320 8.79 -13.57 16.32
N LEU A 321 7.64 -13.81 16.92
CA LEU A 321 6.69 -14.81 16.42
C LEU A 321 6.12 -14.45 15.05
N ILE A 322 5.77 -13.17 14.84
CA ILE A 322 5.29 -12.68 13.53
C ILE A 322 6.42 -12.76 12.49
N PHE A 323 7.64 -12.37 12.86
CA PHE A 323 8.80 -12.48 11.98
C PHE A 323 9.07 -13.93 11.57
N ILE A 324 9.02 -14.87 12.50
CA ILE A 324 9.16 -16.31 12.23
C ILE A 324 8.03 -16.77 11.30
N PHE A 325 6.79 -16.38 11.56
CA PHE A 325 5.65 -16.74 10.72
C PHE A 325 5.87 -16.34 9.25
N PHE A 326 6.27 -15.10 8.98
CA PHE A 326 6.55 -14.68 7.61
C PHE A 326 7.81 -15.33 7.03
N THR A 327 8.85 -15.54 7.83
CA THR A 327 10.10 -16.16 7.38
C THR A 327 9.92 -17.63 6.99
N LEU A 328 9.04 -18.34 7.66
CA LEU A 328 8.73 -19.75 7.36
C LEU A 328 7.84 -19.91 6.12
N SER A 329 7.14 -18.84 5.69
CA SER A 329 6.40 -18.87 4.43
C SER A 329 7.32 -19.14 3.24
N GLY A 330 6.90 -20.01 2.33
CA GLY A 330 7.64 -20.27 1.09
C GLY A 330 7.65 -19.07 0.13
N SER A 331 6.56 -18.31 0.06
CA SER A 331 6.42 -17.14 -0.82
C SER A 331 6.86 -15.86 -0.10
N ARG A 332 7.86 -15.16 -0.63
CA ARG A 332 8.49 -13.98 -0.01
C ARG A 332 8.66 -12.83 -1.00
N ARG A 333 8.11 -11.67 -0.64
CA ARG A 333 8.39 -10.38 -1.29
C ARG A 333 8.86 -9.37 -0.25
N SER A 334 9.63 -8.37 -0.67
CA SER A 334 10.14 -7.32 0.22
C SER A 334 9.05 -6.66 1.07
N TYR A 335 7.91 -6.35 0.48
CA TYR A 335 6.83 -5.63 1.16
C TYR A 335 5.92 -6.52 2.05
N TYR A 336 6.08 -7.84 2.05
CA TYR A 336 5.38 -8.70 3.01
C TYR A 336 5.87 -8.49 4.46
N VAL A 337 6.98 -7.77 4.63
CA VAL A 337 7.48 -7.33 5.94
C VAL A 337 6.63 -6.22 6.58
N LEU A 338 5.78 -5.51 5.82
CA LEU A 338 5.00 -4.37 6.30
C LEU A 338 4.21 -4.63 7.60
N PRO A 339 3.52 -5.77 7.78
CA PRO A 339 2.82 -6.07 9.04
C PRO A 339 3.75 -6.19 10.26
N ILE A 340 5.05 -6.44 10.05
CA ILE A 340 6.06 -6.59 11.11
C ILE A 340 6.54 -5.21 11.59
N VAL A 341 6.58 -4.22 10.70
CA VAL A 341 7.14 -2.88 10.96
C VAL A 341 6.57 -2.21 12.21
N PRO A 342 5.23 -2.17 12.46
CA PRO A 342 4.71 -1.55 13.68
C PRO A 342 5.19 -2.22 14.97
N PHE A 343 5.38 -3.54 14.98
CA PHE A 343 5.90 -4.25 16.16
C PHE A 343 7.40 -3.94 16.38
N ALA A 344 8.17 -3.80 15.32
CA ALA A 344 9.57 -3.34 15.40
C ALA A 344 9.65 -1.89 15.90
N VAL A 345 8.70 -1.03 15.51
CA VAL A 345 8.57 0.34 16.04
C VAL A 345 8.29 0.31 17.55
N LEU A 346 7.33 -0.50 18.01
CA LEU A 346 7.01 -0.63 19.44
C LEU A 346 8.23 -1.06 20.27
N MET A 347 8.97 -2.07 19.81
CA MET A 347 10.20 -2.54 20.46
C MET A 347 11.29 -1.45 20.50
N THR A 348 11.47 -0.75 19.41
CA THR A 348 12.47 0.33 19.29
C THR A 348 12.09 1.54 20.15
N ALA A 349 10.81 1.91 20.14
CA ALA A 349 10.29 2.99 20.98
C ALA A 349 10.49 2.69 22.46
N ASP A 350 10.30 1.43 22.90
CA ASP A 350 10.57 1.02 24.27
C ASP A 350 12.04 1.26 24.67
N TRP A 351 12.97 0.95 23.78
CA TRP A 351 14.39 1.20 24.00
C TRP A 351 14.74 2.69 24.08
N ILE A 352 14.11 3.53 23.22
CA ILE A 352 14.32 4.98 23.24
C ILE A 352 13.75 5.58 24.54
N TYR A 353 12.59 5.09 24.97
CA TYR A 353 11.83 5.62 26.11
C TYR A 353 12.36 5.20 27.49
N ALA A 354 13.23 4.17 27.54
CA ALA A 354 13.75 3.66 28.82
C ALA A 354 14.45 4.73 29.66
N ALA A 355 14.16 4.77 30.96
CA ALA A 355 14.61 5.80 31.93
C ALA A 355 16.05 5.59 32.43
N TYR A 356 17.04 5.56 31.54
CA TYR A 356 18.46 5.52 31.89
C TYR A 356 19.12 6.86 31.66
N SER A 357 20.28 7.12 32.27
CA SER A 357 21.06 8.35 32.09
C SER A 357 21.36 8.71 30.63
N SER A 358 21.47 7.71 29.75
CA SER A 358 21.60 7.90 28.30
C SER A 358 20.28 8.15 27.55
N ALA A 359 19.13 8.03 28.23
CA ALA A 359 17.81 8.16 27.60
C ALA A 359 17.56 9.56 27.06
N ALA A 360 18.02 10.61 27.74
CA ALA A 360 17.90 11.97 27.27
C ALA A 360 18.60 12.17 25.90
N MET A 361 19.76 11.59 25.69
CA MET A 361 20.45 11.64 24.41
C MET A 361 19.70 10.89 23.31
N ARG A 362 19.20 9.66 23.61
CA ARG A 362 18.40 8.88 22.64
C ARG A 362 17.14 9.62 22.24
N GLN A 363 16.44 10.24 23.20
CA GLN A 363 15.23 11.01 22.95
C GLN A 363 15.51 12.25 22.10
N ARG A 364 16.64 12.95 22.31
CA ARG A 364 17.05 14.08 21.49
C ARG A 364 17.32 13.66 20.05
N LEU A 365 18.09 12.58 19.86
CA LEU A 365 18.37 12.03 18.53
C LEU A 365 17.08 11.57 17.85
N ALA A 366 16.18 10.92 18.56
CA ALA A 366 14.89 10.50 18.03
C ALA A 366 14.03 11.71 17.62
N ALA A 367 14.00 12.79 18.42
CA ALA A 367 13.28 14.01 18.04
C ALA A 367 13.87 14.66 16.79
N PHE A 368 15.19 14.69 16.66
CA PHE A 368 15.86 15.15 15.45
C PHE A 368 15.49 14.28 14.24
N CYS A 369 15.50 12.95 14.39
CA CYS A 369 15.06 12.02 13.33
C CYS A 369 13.61 12.27 12.92
N VAL A 370 12.68 12.49 13.87
CA VAL A 370 11.27 12.82 13.55
C VAL A 370 11.21 14.08 12.68
N ILE A 371 11.88 15.17 13.09
CA ILE A 371 11.81 16.45 12.37
C ILE A 371 12.38 16.30 10.95
N ILE A 372 13.60 15.75 10.84
CA ILE A 372 14.27 15.59 9.53
C ILE A 372 13.47 14.65 8.63
N SER A 373 13.00 13.51 9.15
CA SER A 373 12.23 12.57 8.34
C SER A 373 10.89 13.13 7.90
N THR A 374 10.20 13.92 8.75
CA THR A 374 8.97 14.59 8.35
C THR A 374 9.22 15.52 7.16
N ILE A 375 10.28 16.35 7.23
CA ILE A 375 10.64 17.26 6.13
C ILE A 375 11.01 16.48 4.87
N LEU A 376 11.88 15.47 5.00
CA LEU A 376 12.32 14.64 3.86
C LEU A 376 11.15 13.91 3.20
N ILE A 377 10.26 13.29 3.99
CA ILE A 377 9.09 12.58 3.46
C ILE A 377 8.18 13.56 2.72
N PHE A 378 7.89 14.74 3.32
CA PHE A 378 7.08 15.75 2.67
C PHE A 378 7.71 16.24 1.35
N CYS A 379 9.01 16.52 1.34
CA CYS A 379 9.71 16.93 0.12
C CYS A 379 9.67 15.83 -0.96
N VAL A 380 10.01 14.58 -0.61
CA VAL A 380 10.19 13.48 -1.56
C VAL A 380 8.86 12.85 -1.99
N MET A 381 7.87 12.77 -1.10
CA MET A 381 6.60 12.08 -1.39
C MET A 381 5.47 13.02 -1.82
N ASP A 382 5.55 14.30 -1.45
CA ASP A 382 4.52 15.29 -1.72
C ASP A 382 4.97 16.34 -2.73
N LEU A 383 5.97 17.16 -2.40
CA LEU A 383 6.36 18.30 -3.22
C LEU A 383 7.02 17.88 -4.54
N MET A 384 7.99 16.97 -4.48
CA MET A 384 8.73 16.55 -5.66
C MET A 384 7.83 15.87 -6.72
N PRO A 385 6.95 14.90 -6.37
CA PRO A 385 6.01 14.36 -7.34
C PRO A 385 5.01 15.39 -7.87
N ALA A 386 4.46 16.25 -7.00
CA ALA A 386 3.53 17.30 -7.41
C ALA A 386 4.17 18.24 -8.44
N TRP A 387 5.42 18.64 -8.21
CA TRP A 387 6.16 19.49 -9.14
C TRP A 387 6.51 18.75 -10.44
N TYR A 388 7.04 17.52 -10.36
CA TYR A 388 7.47 16.75 -11.52
C TYR A 388 6.29 16.39 -12.44
N TYR A 389 5.22 15.82 -11.90
CA TYR A 389 4.07 15.37 -12.69
C TYR A 389 3.13 16.50 -13.10
N ALA A 390 3.30 17.72 -12.59
CA ALA A 390 2.57 18.88 -13.10
C ALA A 390 2.90 19.20 -14.56
N GLY A 391 4.12 18.91 -15.01
CA GLY A 391 4.57 19.16 -16.39
C GLY A 391 4.82 17.91 -17.23
N CYS A 392 4.84 16.73 -16.62
CA CYS A 392 5.32 15.49 -17.21
C CYS A 392 4.42 14.32 -16.87
N GLY A 393 4.50 13.25 -17.66
CA GLY A 393 3.89 11.96 -17.36
C GLY A 393 2.73 11.58 -18.27
N VAL A 394 2.29 10.33 -18.09
CA VAL A 394 1.26 9.70 -18.93
C VAL A 394 -0.11 10.36 -18.74
N GLU A 395 -0.41 10.86 -17.54
CA GLU A 395 -1.65 11.62 -17.27
C GLU A 395 -1.69 12.90 -18.11
N ARG A 396 -0.57 13.63 -18.16
CA ARG A 396 -0.46 14.86 -18.96
C ARG A 396 -0.61 14.57 -20.46
N PHE A 397 -0.01 13.49 -20.93
CA PHE A 397 -0.20 13.02 -22.30
C PHE A 397 -1.67 12.70 -22.58
N ALA A 398 -2.34 11.98 -21.67
CA ALA A 398 -3.76 11.62 -21.84
C ALA A 398 -4.67 12.86 -21.90
N VAL A 399 -4.41 13.88 -21.06
CA VAL A 399 -5.13 15.15 -21.09
C VAL A 399 -4.90 15.89 -22.44
N SER A 400 -3.64 15.95 -22.89
CA SER A 400 -3.30 16.58 -24.17
C SER A 400 -3.94 15.86 -25.35
N LEU A 401 -3.92 14.52 -25.34
CA LEU A 401 -4.54 13.71 -26.39
C LEU A 401 -6.06 13.92 -26.46
N LYS A 402 -6.75 13.90 -25.32
CA LYS A 402 -8.20 14.16 -25.27
C LYS A 402 -8.50 15.56 -25.81
N HIS A 403 -7.78 16.57 -25.34
CA HIS A 403 -7.97 17.94 -25.79
C HIS A 403 -7.81 18.11 -27.32
N GLU A 404 -6.78 17.48 -27.91
CA GLU A 404 -6.58 17.52 -29.36
C GLU A 404 -7.68 16.73 -30.11
N ALA A 405 -8.04 15.55 -29.62
CA ALA A 405 -9.06 14.71 -30.25
C ALA A 405 -10.45 15.35 -30.20
N GLU A 406 -10.80 16.04 -29.10
CA GLU A 406 -12.08 16.72 -28.91
C GLU A 406 -12.30 17.94 -29.82
N LYS A 407 -11.26 18.45 -30.45
CA LYS A 407 -11.40 19.47 -31.51
C LYS A 407 -12.12 18.95 -32.74
N TYR A 408 -12.17 17.66 -32.98
CA TYR A 408 -12.80 17.01 -34.13
C TYR A 408 -14.13 16.35 -33.77
N LYS A 409 -14.19 15.60 -32.69
CA LYS A 409 -15.41 14.98 -32.17
C LYS A 409 -15.26 14.60 -30.67
N PRO A 410 -16.37 14.43 -29.92
CA PRO A 410 -16.33 14.02 -28.53
C PRO A 410 -15.48 12.78 -28.29
N TRP A 411 -14.69 12.74 -27.19
CA TRP A 411 -13.80 11.63 -26.86
C TRP A 411 -14.49 10.26 -26.89
N SER A 412 -15.74 10.18 -26.39
CA SER A 412 -16.53 8.95 -26.36
C SER A 412 -16.90 8.35 -27.72
N GLN A 413 -16.74 9.10 -28.80
CA GLN A 413 -17.03 8.66 -30.17
C GLN A 413 -15.79 8.17 -30.91
N TRP A 414 -14.62 8.26 -30.28
CA TRP A 414 -13.38 7.77 -30.89
C TRP A 414 -13.21 6.28 -30.62
N HIS A 415 -12.87 5.55 -31.70
CA HIS A 415 -12.29 4.22 -31.54
C HIS A 415 -10.80 4.36 -31.21
N VAL A 416 -10.31 3.63 -30.22
CA VAL A 416 -8.91 3.69 -29.78
C VAL A 416 -8.28 2.33 -29.90
N VAL A 417 -7.09 2.25 -30.49
CA VAL A 417 -6.27 1.05 -30.57
C VAL A 417 -4.91 1.34 -29.94
N MET A 418 -4.47 0.44 -29.10
CA MET A 418 -3.17 0.52 -28.43
C MET A 418 -2.20 -0.48 -29.02
N LEU A 419 -0.97 -0.04 -29.33
CA LEU A 419 0.09 -0.84 -29.92
C LEU A 419 1.31 -0.79 -29.02
N ASP A 420 1.53 -1.82 -28.22
CA ASP A 420 2.57 -1.88 -27.18
C ASP A 420 2.66 -0.63 -26.29
N ALA A 421 1.50 -0.01 -26.05
CA ALA A 421 1.39 1.18 -25.23
C ALA A 421 1.41 0.84 -23.73
N GLU A 422 1.68 1.84 -22.89
CA GLU A 422 1.63 1.64 -21.44
C GLU A 422 0.21 1.39 -20.95
N SER A 423 -0.01 0.28 -20.24
CA SER A 423 -1.33 -0.14 -19.74
C SER A 423 -2.02 0.90 -18.83
N LYS A 424 -1.26 1.72 -18.11
CA LYS A 424 -1.84 2.81 -17.29
C LYS A 424 -2.55 3.90 -18.09
N LEU A 425 -2.36 3.95 -19.41
CA LEU A 425 -3.12 4.84 -20.31
C LEU A 425 -4.61 4.53 -20.29
N ASN A 426 -5.02 3.27 -20.14
CA ASN A 426 -6.43 2.90 -20.01
C ASN A 426 -7.11 3.69 -18.90
N PHE A 427 -6.45 3.78 -17.76
CA PHE A 427 -6.95 4.51 -16.60
C PHE A 427 -7.11 6.01 -16.88
N TYR A 428 -6.07 6.69 -17.38
CA TYR A 428 -6.10 8.14 -17.60
C TYR A 428 -6.99 8.56 -18.78
N LEU A 429 -7.12 7.71 -19.78
CA LEU A 429 -7.98 7.94 -20.93
C LEU A 429 -9.44 7.50 -20.68
N ASN A 430 -9.73 6.86 -19.54
CA ASN A 430 -11.04 6.25 -19.24
C ASN A 430 -11.50 5.31 -20.36
N LEU A 431 -10.58 4.45 -20.83
CA LEU A 431 -10.89 3.49 -21.87
C LEU A 431 -11.59 2.26 -21.30
N PRO A 432 -12.40 1.55 -22.10
CA PRO A 432 -12.98 0.28 -21.69
C PRO A 432 -11.90 -0.71 -21.24
N PRO A 433 -12.14 -1.54 -20.19
CA PRO A 433 -11.13 -2.45 -19.67
C PRO A 433 -10.77 -3.59 -20.64
N ASN A 434 -11.58 -3.81 -21.68
CA ASN A 434 -11.37 -4.81 -22.73
C ASN A 434 -10.65 -4.23 -23.97
N ILE A 435 -10.11 -3.02 -23.89
CA ILE A 435 -9.38 -2.44 -25.01
C ILE A 435 -8.17 -3.30 -25.37
N LYS A 436 -8.02 -3.58 -26.66
CA LYS A 436 -6.91 -4.39 -27.13
C LYS A 436 -5.62 -3.57 -27.16
N ASN A 437 -4.64 -4.00 -26.39
CA ASN A 437 -3.27 -3.53 -26.49
C ASN A 437 -2.47 -4.65 -27.19
N TYR A 438 -2.09 -4.41 -28.44
CA TYR A 438 -1.34 -5.39 -29.24
C TYR A 438 0.13 -5.36 -28.84
N ASP A 439 0.52 -6.25 -27.94
CA ASP A 439 1.87 -6.35 -27.40
C ASP A 439 2.87 -6.90 -28.43
N THR A 440 4.11 -6.41 -28.36
CA THR A 440 5.23 -6.97 -29.12
C THR A 440 5.91 -8.03 -28.28
N LYS A 441 5.77 -9.29 -28.68
CA LYS A 441 6.50 -10.38 -28.01
C LYS A 441 7.98 -10.33 -28.39
N GLY A 442 8.86 -10.34 -27.38
CA GLY A 442 10.31 -10.33 -27.57
C GLY A 442 10.96 -8.96 -27.40
N ASP A 443 12.19 -8.80 -27.90
CA ASP A 443 12.91 -7.55 -27.81
C ASP A 443 12.27 -6.48 -28.69
N ARG A 444 11.89 -5.36 -28.05
CA ARG A 444 11.24 -4.22 -28.73
C ARG A 444 12.09 -3.56 -29.79
N GLN A 445 13.40 -3.52 -29.58
CA GLN A 445 14.33 -2.86 -30.50
C GLN A 445 14.62 -3.68 -31.77
N SER A 446 14.38 -5.00 -31.74
CA SER A 446 14.61 -5.90 -32.87
C SER A 446 13.39 -6.11 -33.77
N GLN A 447 12.27 -5.37 -33.55
CA GLN A 447 11.06 -5.54 -34.36
C GLN A 447 11.23 -4.97 -35.77
N THR A 448 10.94 -5.81 -36.76
CA THR A 448 10.93 -5.39 -38.17
C THR A 448 9.54 -4.96 -38.64
N ASP A 449 9.46 -4.17 -39.69
CA ASP A 449 8.20 -3.77 -40.34
C ASP A 449 7.29 -4.97 -40.66
N ALA A 450 7.88 -6.06 -41.15
CA ALA A 450 7.15 -7.29 -41.47
C ALA A 450 6.56 -7.96 -40.23
N SER A 451 7.32 -8.01 -39.15
CA SER A 451 6.84 -8.61 -37.87
C SER A 451 5.72 -7.79 -37.23
N LEU A 452 5.79 -6.45 -37.31
CA LEU A 452 4.76 -5.56 -36.80
C LEU A 452 3.48 -5.62 -37.63
N LYS A 453 3.57 -5.69 -38.96
CA LYS A 453 2.41 -5.90 -39.82
C LYS A 453 1.62 -7.14 -39.50
N GLN A 454 2.30 -8.25 -39.22
CA GLN A 454 1.66 -9.51 -38.86
C GLN A 454 0.92 -9.40 -37.51
N ARG A 455 1.44 -8.63 -36.58
CA ARG A 455 0.92 -8.51 -35.22
C ARG A 455 -0.10 -7.39 -35.02
N TRP A 456 -0.01 -6.34 -35.82
CA TRP A 456 -0.83 -5.14 -35.73
C TRP A 456 -1.76 -4.99 -36.92
N PRO A 457 -2.97 -5.58 -36.89
CA PRO A 457 -3.91 -5.55 -38.01
C PRO A 457 -4.23 -4.14 -38.51
N VAL A 458 -4.20 -3.14 -37.61
CA VAL A 458 -4.46 -1.73 -37.94
C VAL A 458 -3.49 -1.16 -38.97
N LEU A 459 -2.28 -1.72 -39.12
CA LEU A 459 -1.31 -1.29 -40.12
C LEU A 459 -1.72 -1.69 -41.54
N THR A 460 -2.53 -2.75 -41.70
CA THR A 460 -3.00 -3.25 -42.99
C THR A 460 -4.45 -2.88 -43.28
N HIS A 461 -5.27 -2.77 -42.24
CA HIS A 461 -6.70 -2.47 -42.32
C HIS A 461 -7.07 -1.44 -41.25
N PRO A 462 -6.74 -0.15 -41.45
CA PRO A 462 -7.11 0.89 -40.49
C PRO A 462 -8.62 1.13 -40.54
N GLU A 463 -9.28 1.02 -39.40
CA GLU A 463 -10.68 1.41 -39.29
C GLU A 463 -10.81 2.94 -39.30
N PRO A 464 -11.73 3.51 -40.10
CA PRO A 464 -11.92 4.95 -40.14
C PRO A 464 -12.25 5.54 -38.76
N GLY A 465 -11.60 6.66 -38.43
CA GLY A 465 -11.84 7.33 -37.15
C GLY A 465 -11.18 6.67 -35.95
N THR A 466 -10.16 5.83 -36.14
CA THR A 466 -9.39 5.19 -35.07
C THR A 466 -8.19 6.03 -34.67
N ILE A 467 -8.08 6.31 -33.36
CA ILE A 467 -6.86 6.85 -32.74
C ILE A 467 -5.92 5.69 -32.42
N ILE A 468 -4.66 5.82 -32.85
CA ILE A 468 -3.64 4.81 -32.59
C ILE A 468 -2.69 5.37 -31.53
N ILE A 469 -2.50 4.64 -30.44
CA ILE A 469 -1.59 5.01 -29.34
C ILE A 469 -0.46 3.99 -29.27
N THR A 470 0.77 4.47 -29.22
CA THR A 470 1.96 3.61 -29.16
C THR A 470 3.10 4.30 -28.40
N ARG A 471 4.31 3.74 -28.48
CA ARG A 471 5.56 4.34 -27.98
C ARG A 471 6.29 5.09 -29.10
N LYS A 472 7.05 6.12 -28.77
CA LYS A 472 7.88 6.87 -29.73
C LYS A 472 8.84 5.96 -30.51
N LEU A 473 9.29 4.85 -29.91
CA LEU A 473 10.11 3.83 -30.56
C LEU A 473 9.53 3.39 -31.92
N TYR A 474 8.21 3.28 -32.01
CA TYR A 474 7.53 2.82 -33.24
C TYR A 474 7.05 3.96 -34.13
N ALA A 475 7.33 5.21 -33.78
CA ALA A 475 6.93 6.35 -34.61
C ALA A 475 7.44 6.27 -36.05
N PRO A 476 8.71 5.87 -36.35
CA PRO A 476 9.19 5.77 -37.73
C PRO A 476 8.38 4.79 -38.59
N VAL A 477 7.87 3.72 -37.99
CA VAL A 477 7.01 2.75 -38.68
C VAL A 477 5.64 3.34 -38.93
N LEU A 478 4.99 3.90 -37.88
CA LEU A 478 3.64 4.47 -38.04
C LEU A 478 3.61 5.67 -39.00
N ASP A 479 4.65 6.47 -39.02
CA ASP A 479 4.78 7.62 -39.98
C ASP A 479 4.68 7.18 -41.43
N LYS A 480 5.15 5.99 -41.73
CA LYS A 480 5.10 5.41 -43.07
C LYS A 480 3.67 4.96 -43.44
N TYR A 481 2.90 4.45 -42.47
CA TYR A 481 1.54 3.96 -42.72
C TYR A 481 0.46 5.03 -42.53
N PHE A 482 0.71 6.02 -41.67
CA PHE A 482 -0.25 7.09 -41.34
C PHE A 482 0.36 8.48 -41.49
N PRO A 483 0.86 8.84 -42.71
CA PRO A 483 1.57 10.10 -42.93
C PRO A 483 0.70 11.34 -42.76
N THR A 484 -0.63 11.21 -42.89
CA THR A 484 -1.60 12.31 -42.78
C THR A 484 -2.18 12.48 -41.38
N TYR A 485 -1.87 11.57 -40.44
CA TYR A 485 -2.41 11.65 -39.10
C TYR A 485 -1.72 12.73 -38.26
N LEU A 486 -2.51 13.46 -37.47
CA LEU A 486 -1.97 14.41 -36.50
C LEU A 486 -1.27 13.65 -35.36
N LYS A 487 -0.02 14.00 -35.11
CA LYS A 487 0.77 13.41 -34.04
C LYS A 487 0.62 14.21 -32.77
N VAL A 488 0.25 13.52 -31.67
CA VAL A 488 0.23 14.07 -30.32
C VAL A 488 1.29 13.35 -29.51
N SER A 489 2.27 14.09 -29.02
CA SER A 489 3.32 13.58 -28.14
C SER A 489 3.58 14.56 -27.01
N MET A 490 4.18 14.07 -25.93
CA MET A 490 4.63 14.97 -24.88
C MET A 490 5.78 15.86 -25.39
N PRO A 491 5.79 17.16 -25.05
CA PRO A 491 6.91 18.03 -25.36
C PRO A 491 8.21 17.48 -24.78
N ARG A 492 9.28 17.55 -25.56
CA ARG A 492 10.60 17.00 -25.22
C ARG A 492 11.18 17.59 -23.93
N ASP A 493 10.89 18.86 -23.69
CA ASP A 493 11.50 19.65 -22.60
C ASP A 493 10.71 19.61 -21.30
N SER A 494 9.55 18.96 -21.28
CA SER A 494 8.66 18.93 -20.11
C SER A 494 9.00 17.83 -19.09
N CYS A 495 9.90 16.90 -19.42
CA CYS A 495 10.27 15.78 -18.54
C CYS A 495 11.75 15.77 -18.22
N TRP A 496 12.09 15.68 -16.95
CA TRP A 496 13.45 15.39 -16.52
C TRP A 496 13.83 13.97 -16.98
N ARG A 497 14.92 13.89 -17.76
CA ARG A 497 15.41 12.62 -18.28
C ARG A 497 16.51 12.09 -17.38
N ILE A 498 16.32 10.88 -16.90
CA ILE A 498 17.34 10.14 -16.17
C ILE A 498 18.17 9.26 -17.12
N ASN A 499 17.58 8.75 -18.23
CA ASN A 499 18.25 7.90 -19.23
C ASN A 499 17.68 8.09 -20.64
N GLY A 500 18.52 7.97 -21.68
CA GLY A 500 18.15 8.13 -23.10
C GLY A 500 17.05 7.17 -23.60
N ASN A 501 17.00 5.96 -23.06
CA ASN A 501 15.99 4.95 -23.42
C ASN A 501 14.56 5.30 -22.94
N GLU A 502 14.39 6.26 -22.05
CA GLU A 502 13.06 6.70 -21.60
C GLU A 502 12.31 7.46 -22.70
N GLU A 503 13.00 8.15 -23.61
CA GLU A 503 12.35 8.88 -24.71
C GLU A 503 11.66 7.93 -25.69
N GLU A 504 12.28 6.83 -26.05
CA GLU A 504 11.73 5.81 -26.93
C GLU A 504 10.47 5.17 -26.36
N ASN A 505 10.38 5.10 -25.02
CA ASN A 505 9.24 4.53 -24.31
C ASN A 505 8.10 5.54 -24.08
N MET A 506 8.30 6.83 -24.35
CA MET A 506 7.23 7.84 -24.20
C MET A 506 6.04 7.55 -25.12
N PRO A 507 4.81 7.80 -24.65
CA PRO A 507 3.63 7.61 -25.47
C PRO A 507 3.55 8.63 -26.60
N ILE A 508 3.06 8.18 -27.76
CA ILE A 508 2.68 8.99 -28.90
C ILE A 508 1.33 8.50 -29.42
N ALA A 509 0.51 9.42 -29.89
CA ALA A 509 -0.77 9.10 -30.51
C ALA A 509 -0.88 9.69 -31.92
N TYR A 510 -1.64 8.99 -32.75
CA TYR A 510 -1.95 9.35 -34.12
C TYR A 510 -3.46 9.54 -34.24
N ILE A 511 -3.91 10.77 -34.51
CA ILE A 511 -5.31 11.14 -34.71
C ILE A 511 -5.56 11.29 -36.21
N PRO A 512 -6.56 10.59 -36.80
CA PRO A 512 -6.87 10.79 -38.22
C PRO A 512 -7.34 12.23 -38.47
N SER A 513 -6.69 12.91 -39.40
CA SER A 513 -7.09 14.23 -39.87
C SER A 513 -8.07 14.06 -41.03
N ARG A 514 -9.37 13.87 -40.71
CA ARG A 514 -10.52 13.63 -41.62
C ARG A 514 -10.50 12.35 -42.43
#